data_47cb93db0d6734793cc2ad7a27cfa29a
#
_entry.id   47cb93db0d6734793cc2ad7a27cfa29a
#
_cell.length_a   1.000
_cell.length_b   1.000
_cell.length_c   1.000
_cell.angle_alpha   90.00
_cell.angle_beta   90.00
_cell.angle_gamma   90.00
#
_symmetry.space_group_name_H-M   'P 1'
#
loop_
_entity.id
_entity.type
_entity.pdbx_description
1 polymer ?
#
loop_
_entity_poly.entity_id
_entity_poly.type
_entity_poly.pdbx_seq_one_letter_code
_entity_poly.pdbx_strand_id
1 'polypeptide(L)'
;RSVSRGLGDVYKRQHDDNCYCKYYEVVYILFHTGMRISEFCGLTLKDIDLKNRIVNIDHQLQRTSDMQYVIESTKTNAGTRKLPITEEVAKSFQAIIEDREPQQREKMIDGYAGFLFYDKNNNPLVAMHWEHRFNHMVQRYNDIYRIQIPNITPHVCRHTYCSNMAKSGMNPKTLQYLMGHSDIGVSLNTY
;
A
#
# COMPACT_ATOMS: atom_id res chain seq x y z
N ARG A 1 10.51 18.50 -11.79
CA ARG A 1 9.40 17.60 -12.20
C ARG A 1 8.70 17.08 -10.96
N SER A 2 7.39 17.14 -10.93
CA SER A 2 6.65 16.64 -9.76
C SER A 2 6.85 15.12 -9.63
N VAL A 3 6.91 14.63 -8.40
CA VAL A 3 7.01 13.19 -8.06
C VAL A 3 5.94 12.37 -8.80
N SER A 4 4.75 12.93 -9.01
CA SER A 4 3.65 12.31 -9.75
C SER A 4 3.94 12.04 -11.23
N ARG A 5 4.76 12.86 -11.92
CA ARG A 5 5.17 12.60 -13.32
C ARG A 5 6.24 11.52 -13.41
N GLY A 6 7.25 11.54 -12.52
CA GLY A 6 8.28 10.50 -12.47
C GLY A 6 7.66 9.13 -12.19
N LEU A 7 6.65 9.07 -11.34
CA LEU A 7 5.90 7.86 -11.03
C LEU A 7 5.04 7.36 -12.19
N GLY A 8 4.39 8.26 -12.94
CA GLY A 8 3.66 7.87 -14.14
C GLY A 8 4.58 7.22 -15.20
N ASP A 9 5.84 7.67 -15.28
CA ASP A 9 6.84 7.09 -16.20
C ASP A 9 7.38 5.75 -15.69
N VAL A 10 7.64 5.60 -14.38
CA VAL A 10 7.98 4.32 -13.74
C VAL A 10 6.83 3.34 -13.89
N TYR A 11 5.62 3.81 -13.68
CA TYR A 11 4.39 3.09 -13.74
C TYR A 11 4.12 2.47 -15.12
N LYS A 12 4.25 3.23 -16.21
CA LYS A 12 4.06 2.72 -17.58
C LYS A 12 5.14 1.73 -18.01
N ARG A 13 6.37 1.87 -17.51
CA ARG A 13 7.50 1.04 -17.96
C ARG A 13 7.72 -0.20 -17.11
N GLN A 14 7.21 -0.23 -15.87
CA GLN A 14 7.20 -1.45 -15.04
C GLN A 14 6.27 -2.53 -15.61
N HIS A 15 5.25 -2.15 -16.37
CA HIS A 15 4.40 -3.09 -17.08
C HIS A 15 5.17 -3.87 -18.17
N ASP A 16 6.27 -3.32 -18.68
CA ASP A 16 7.07 -3.91 -19.75
C ASP A 16 8.26 -4.75 -19.23
N ASP A 17 8.61 -4.66 -17.94
CA ASP A 17 9.71 -5.41 -17.33
C ASP A 17 9.16 -6.57 -16.47
N ASN A 18 9.27 -7.80 -16.97
CA ASN A 18 8.79 -9.03 -16.34
C ASN A 18 9.24 -9.24 -14.88
N CYS A 19 10.27 -8.52 -14.41
CA CYS A 19 10.78 -8.66 -13.06
C CYS A 19 9.95 -7.87 -12.03
N TYR A 20 9.31 -6.76 -12.44
CA TYR A 20 8.61 -5.83 -11.53
C TYR A 20 7.12 -5.69 -11.80
N CYS A 21 6.60 -6.27 -12.89
CA CYS A 21 5.18 -6.20 -13.22
C CYS A 21 4.30 -6.69 -12.06
N LYS A 22 4.71 -7.71 -11.33
CA LYS A 22 3.97 -8.23 -10.16
C LYS A 22 3.87 -7.28 -8.97
N TYR A 23 4.69 -6.22 -8.92
CA TYR A 23 4.61 -5.21 -7.84
C TYR A 23 3.91 -3.93 -8.28
N TYR A 24 3.60 -3.83 -9.56
CA TYR A 24 2.90 -2.70 -10.16
C TYR A 24 1.59 -2.39 -9.42
N GLU A 25 0.78 -3.42 -9.20
CA GLU A 25 -0.52 -3.28 -8.55
C GLU A 25 -0.40 -2.73 -7.12
N VAL A 26 0.65 -3.14 -6.38
CA VAL A 26 0.90 -2.65 -5.02
C VAL A 26 1.26 -1.18 -5.03
N VAL A 27 2.15 -0.77 -5.94
CA VAL A 27 2.53 0.65 -6.10
C VAL A 27 1.30 1.48 -6.45
N TYR A 28 0.47 0.99 -7.38
CA TYR A 28 -0.76 1.65 -7.79
C TYR A 28 -1.73 1.84 -6.62
N ILE A 29 -2.00 0.76 -5.89
CA ILE A 29 -2.89 0.79 -4.72
C ILE A 29 -2.39 1.81 -3.69
N LEU A 30 -1.12 1.78 -3.31
CA LEU A 30 -0.57 2.69 -2.31
C LEU A 30 -0.66 4.16 -2.73
N PHE A 31 -0.46 4.45 -4.03
CA PHE A 31 -0.59 5.81 -4.56
C PHE A 31 -2.02 6.33 -4.61
N HIS A 32 -2.99 5.45 -4.82
CA HIS A 32 -4.39 5.83 -5.03
C HIS A 32 -5.27 5.63 -3.78
N THR A 33 -4.70 5.13 -2.70
CA THR A 33 -5.41 4.93 -1.44
C THR A 33 -4.80 5.67 -0.25
N GLY A 34 -3.50 5.95 -0.32
CA GLY A 34 -2.77 6.59 0.77
C GLY A 34 -2.72 5.78 2.07
N MET A 35 -3.05 4.48 2.05
CA MET A 35 -2.95 3.64 3.25
C MET A 35 -1.51 3.49 3.72
N ARG A 36 -1.32 3.20 5.02
CA ARG A 36 0.02 2.88 5.55
C ARG A 36 0.47 1.52 5.04
N ILE A 37 1.78 1.37 4.83
CA ILE A 37 2.31 0.08 4.36
C ILE A 37 2.03 -1.07 5.34
N SER A 38 2.04 -0.81 6.65
CA SER A 38 1.69 -1.81 7.66
C SER A 38 0.21 -2.21 7.63
N GLU A 39 -0.69 -1.26 7.32
CA GLU A 39 -2.11 -1.52 7.07
C GLU A 39 -2.27 -2.41 5.83
N PHE A 40 -1.60 -2.04 4.72
CA PHE A 40 -1.62 -2.84 3.48
C PHE A 40 -1.10 -4.27 3.70
N CYS A 41 0.00 -4.42 4.45
CA CYS A 41 0.53 -5.75 4.80
C CYS A 41 -0.42 -6.58 5.66
N GLY A 42 -1.23 -5.92 6.48
CA GLY A 42 -2.24 -6.56 7.33
C GLY A 42 -3.48 -7.03 6.58
N LEU A 43 -3.76 -6.48 5.39
CA LEU A 43 -4.96 -6.82 4.64
C LEU A 43 -5.06 -8.32 4.36
N THR A 44 -6.23 -8.86 4.65
CA THR A 44 -6.63 -10.22 4.29
C THR A 44 -7.69 -10.19 3.17
N LEU A 45 -7.95 -11.34 2.56
CA LEU A 45 -9.00 -11.46 1.55
C LEU A 45 -10.39 -11.03 2.06
N LYS A 46 -10.63 -11.12 3.38
CA LYS A 46 -11.90 -10.74 4.01
C LYS A 46 -12.11 -9.24 4.12
N ASP A 47 -11.01 -8.48 4.08
CA ASP A 47 -11.04 -7.01 4.24
C ASP A 47 -11.35 -6.29 2.94
N ILE A 48 -11.33 -7.01 1.81
CA ILE A 48 -11.47 -6.44 0.46
C ILE A 48 -12.83 -6.81 -0.12
N ASP A 49 -13.75 -5.86 -0.15
CA ASP A 49 -15.04 -5.99 -0.80
C ASP A 49 -14.97 -5.40 -2.21
N LEU A 50 -14.58 -6.22 -3.17
CA LEU A 50 -14.48 -5.80 -4.58
C LEU A 50 -15.83 -5.39 -5.17
N LYS A 51 -16.93 -6.03 -4.73
CA LYS A 51 -18.29 -5.74 -5.23
C LYS A 51 -18.75 -4.35 -4.85
N ASN A 52 -18.54 -3.97 -3.59
CA ASN A 52 -18.92 -2.66 -3.08
C ASN A 52 -17.79 -1.64 -3.21
N ARG A 53 -16.60 -2.06 -3.65
CA ARG A 53 -15.39 -1.24 -3.78
C ARG A 53 -15.00 -0.57 -2.47
N ILE A 54 -14.90 -1.38 -1.41
CA ILE A 54 -14.55 -0.94 -0.06
C ILE A 54 -13.42 -1.83 0.46
N VAL A 55 -12.42 -1.21 1.09
CA VAL A 55 -11.40 -1.90 1.88
C VAL A 55 -11.61 -1.54 3.36
N ASN A 56 -11.74 -2.55 4.21
CA ASN A 56 -11.84 -2.38 5.65
C ASN A 56 -10.42 -2.31 6.24
N ILE A 57 -10.12 -1.26 6.96
CA ILE A 57 -8.85 -1.07 7.65
C ILE A 57 -9.16 -0.97 9.14
N ASP A 58 -8.83 -2.00 9.89
CA ASP A 58 -9.04 -2.08 11.34
C ASP A 58 -7.81 -2.61 12.09
N HIS A 59 -6.83 -3.10 11.35
CA HIS A 59 -5.59 -3.66 11.89
C HIS A 59 -4.39 -3.40 10.97
N GLN A 60 -3.22 -3.69 11.48
CA GLN A 60 -1.96 -3.63 10.76
C GLN A 60 -1.08 -4.82 11.11
N LEU A 61 -0.28 -5.28 10.17
CA LEU A 61 0.71 -6.32 10.40
C LEU A 61 2.07 -5.70 10.66
N GLN A 62 2.69 -6.10 11.75
CA GLN A 62 4.05 -5.70 12.10
C GLN A 62 4.93 -6.91 12.41
N ARG A 63 6.24 -6.66 12.43
CA ARG A 63 7.24 -7.61 12.90
C ARG A 63 8.05 -6.94 13.99
N THR A 64 8.07 -7.57 15.16
CA THR A 64 8.80 -7.07 16.32
C THR A 64 10.32 -7.20 16.14
N SER A 65 11.09 -6.56 17.04
CA SER A 65 12.54 -6.73 17.09
C SER A 65 12.96 -8.19 17.27
N ASP A 66 12.15 -8.99 17.97
CA ASP A 66 12.36 -10.42 18.19
C ASP A 66 11.87 -11.30 17.03
N MET A 67 11.64 -10.67 15.87
CA MET A 67 11.24 -11.32 14.63
C MET A 67 9.87 -12.01 14.69
N GLN A 68 9.03 -11.69 15.68
CA GLN A 68 7.67 -12.19 15.77
C GLN A 68 6.71 -11.36 14.92
N TYR A 69 5.79 -12.03 14.25
CA TYR A 69 4.71 -11.39 13.50
C TYR A 69 3.55 -11.14 14.45
N VAL A 70 3.06 -9.92 14.47
CA VAL A 70 1.95 -9.51 15.33
C VAL A 70 0.94 -8.69 14.54
N ILE A 71 -0.33 -8.89 14.85
CA ILE A 71 -1.41 -8.01 14.40
C ILE A 71 -1.66 -6.99 15.49
N GLU A 72 -1.48 -5.72 15.16
CA GLU A 72 -1.89 -4.63 16.02
C GLU A 72 -3.21 -4.05 15.53
N SER A 73 -4.18 -3.93 16.42
CA SER A 73 -5.35 -3.11 16.14
C SER A 73 -4.92 -1.66 15.93
N THR A 74 -5.63 -0.93 15.11
CA THR A 74 -5.36 0.50 14.94
C THR A 74 -5.50 1.20 16.29
N LYS A 75 -4.43 1.87 16.74
CA LYS A 75 -4.30 2.48 18.10
C LYS A 75 -5.37 3.51 18.47
N THR A 76 -6.18 3.92 17.50
CA THR A 76 -7.22 4.93 17.68
C THR A 76 -8.44 4.57 16.84
N ASN A 77 -9.62 4.98 17.28
CA ASN A 77 -10.85 4.87 16.49
C ASN A 77 -10.72 5.53 15.09
N ALA A 78 -9.84 6.52 14.96
CA ALA A 78 -9.54 7.15 13.67
C ALA A 78 -8.77 6.22 12.70
N GLY A 79 -8.07 5.23 13.22
CA GLY A 79 -7.37 4.22 12.40
C GLY A 79 -8.32 3.22 11.74
N THR A 80 -9.39 2.84 12.45
CA THR A 80 -10.42 1.93 11.92
C THR A 80 -11.32 2.69 10.97
N ARG A 81 -11.30 2.30 9.70
CA ARG A 81 -12.05 3.01 8.66
C ARG A 81 -12.40 2.11 7.48
N LYS A 82 -13.46 2.47 6.79
CA LYS A 82 -13.83 1.91 5.49
C LYS A 82 -13.30 2.83 4.40
N LEU A 83 -12.40 2.32 3.59
CA LEU A 83 -11.76 3.07 2.53
C LEU A 83 -12.47 2.77 1.20
N PRO A 84 -13.21 3.72 0.60
CA PRO A 84 -13.74 3.56 -0.73
C PRO A 84 -12.60 3.56 -1.74
N ILE A 85 -12.66 2.67 -2.72
CA ILE A 85 -11.65 2.54 -3.77
C ILE A 85 -12.27 2.77 -5.15
N THR A 86 -11.47 3.27 -6.08
CA THR A 86 -11.87 3.41 -7.48
C THR A 86 -11.95 2.05 -8.16
N GLU A 87 -12.58 2.00 -9.33
CA GLU A 87 -12.66 0.78 -10.11
C GLU A 87 -11.28 0.25 -10.50
N GLU A 88 -10.34 1.15 -10.83
CA GLU A 88 -8.98 0.79 -11.20
C GLU A 88 -8.22 0.16 -10.01
N VAL A 89 -8.38 0.73 -8.81
CA VAL A 89 -7.81 0.14 -7.58
C VAL A 89 -8.43 -1.21 -7.28
N ALA A 90 -9.74 -1.37 -7.50
CA ALA A 90 -10.40 -2.67 -7.34
C ALA A 90 -9.86 -3.72 -8.34
N LYS A 91 -9.60 -3.34 -9.60
CA LYS A 91 -8.95 -4.20 -10.59
C LYS A 91 -7.54 -4.60 -10.16
N SER A 92 -6.77 -3.66 -9.57
CA SER A 92 -5.45 -3.97 -9.02
C SER A 92 -5.50 -4.98 -7.87
N PHE A 93 -6.45 -4.84 -6.95
CA PHE A 93 -6.67 -5.85 -5.91
C PHE A 93 -7.10 -7.19 -6.50
N GLN A 94 -7.99 -7.19 -7.48
CA GLN A 94 -8.43 -8.41 -8.16
C GLN A 94 -7.24 -9.13 -8.81
N ALA A 95 -6.38 -8.42 -9.52
CA ALA A 95 -5.17 -8.98 -10.13
C ALA A 95 -4.24 -9.63 -9.10
N ILE A 96 -4.03 -8.96 -7.94
CA ILE A 96 -3.25 -9.53 -6.83
C ILE A 96 -3.88 -10.82 -6.31
N ILE A 97 -5.21 -10.83 -6.13
CA ILE A 97 -5.94 -11.98 -5.60
C ILE A 97 -5.89 -13.17 -6.57
N GLU A 98 -6.02 -12.90 -7.87
CA GLU A 98 -5.97 -13.91 -8.93
C GLU A 98 -4.55 -14.51 -9.10
N ASP A 99 -3.50 -13.68 -8.97
CA ASP A 99 -2.09 -14.10 -9.05
C ASP A 99 -1.59 -14.76 -7.75
N ARG A 100 -2.41 -14.77 -6.71
CA ARG A 100 -2.06 -15.33 -5.42
C ARG A 100 -1.95 -16.87 -5.50
N GLU A 101 -0.75 -17.38 -5.27
CA GLU A 101 -0.54 -18.84 -5.22
C GLU A 101 -1.36 -19.46 -4.08
N PRO A 102 -2.15 -20.53 -4.34
CA PRO A 102 -2.88 -21.21 -3.30
C PRO A 102 -1.89 -21.86 -2.31
N GLN A 103 -1.98 -21.48 -1.06
CA GLN A 103 -1.17 -22.05 0.00
C GLN A 103 -1.87 -23.31 0.57
N GLN A 104 -1.17 -24.43 0.68
CA GLN A 104 -1.71 -25.66 1.30
C GLN A 104 -2.08 -25.45 2.77
N ARG A 105 -1.32 -24.64 3.49
CA ARG A 105 -1.63 -24.17 4.86
C ARG A 105 -1.20 -22.71 4.98
N GLU A 106 -2.18 -21.84 5.08
CA GLU A 106 -1.92 -20.43 5.34
C GLU A 106 -1.53 -20.23 6.81
N LYS A 107 -0.45 -19.47 7.01
CA LYS A 107 -0.02 -19.11 8.35
C LYS A 107 -1.04 -18.14 8.96
N MET A 108 -1.53 -18.49 10.13
CA MET A 108 -2.41 -17.64 10.93
C MET A 108 -1.54 -16.79 11.90
N ILE A 109 -1.79 -15.49 11.95
CA ILE A 109 -1.16 -14.55 12.88
C ILE A 109 -2.28 -13.91 13.70
N ASP A 110 -2.29 -14.11 15.00
CA ASP A 110 -3.29 -13.55 15.94
C ASP A 110 -4.75 -13.71 15.47
N GLY A 111 -5.08 -14.87 14.86
CA GLY A 111 -6.42 -15.18 14.34
C GLY A 111 -6.68 -14.70 12.91
N TYR A 112 -5.76 -13.99 12.27
CA TYR A 112 -5.87 -13.54 10.88
C TYR A 112 -5.13 -14.49 9.94
N ALA A 113 -5.75 -14.80 8.80
CA ALA A 113 -5.19 -15.60 7.71
C ALA A 113 -5.72 -15.08 6.36
N GLY A 114 -5.10 -15.48 5.27
CA GLY A 114 -5.48 -15.01 3.94
C GLY A 114 -4.84 -13.68 3.57
N PHE A 115 -3.61 -13.41 4.05
CA PHE A 115 -2.86 -12.21 3.66
C PHE A 115 -2.59 -12.19 2.16
N LEU A 116 -2.44 -10.99 1.59
CA LEU A 116 -2.26 -10.83 0.14
C LEU A 116 -0.95 -11.39 -0.38
N PHE A 117 0.13 -11.31 0.41
CA PHE A 117 1.46 -11.71 -0.01
C PHE A 117 2.18 -12.52 1.05
N TYR A 118 2.88 -13.56 0.60
CA TYR A 118 3.73 -14.39 1.44
C TYR A 118 5.16 -14.46 0.90
N ASP A 119 6.11 -14.75 1.77
CA ASP A 119 7.47 -15.09 1.40
C ASP A 119 7.59 -16.61 1.10
N LYS A 120 8.79 -17.04 0.66
CA LYS A 120 9.09 -18.46 0.38
C LYS A 120 8.95 -19.39 1.60
N ASN A 121 8.89 -18.84 2.80
CA ASN A 121 8.75 -19.59 4.06
C ASN A 121 7.30 -19.53 4.57
N ASN A 122 6.36 -19.08 3.71
CA ASN A 122 4.95 -18.93 4.04
C ASN A 122 4.68 -17.94 5.19
N ASN A 123 5.53 -16.93 5.35
CA ASN A 123 5.25 -15.82 6.25
C ASN A 123 4.67 -14.65 5.45
N PRO A 124 3.69 -13.90 5.99
CA PRO A 124 3.17 -12.73 5.31
C PRO A 124 4.25 -11.65 5.18
N LEU A 125 4.23 -10.91 4.06
CA LEU A 125 5.18 -9.83 3.84
C LEU A 125 4.85 -8.64 4.74
N VAL A 126 5.87 -8.08 5.40
CA VAL A 126 5.77 -6.89 6.26
C VAL A 126 6.40 -5.66 5.59
N ALA A 127 6.21 -4.49 6.19
CA ALA A 127 6.63 -3.19 5.67
C ALA A 127 8.09 -3.18 5.18
N MET A 128 9.02 -3.74 5.93
CA MET A 128 10.43 -3.81 5.57
C MET A 128 10.67 -4.51 4.22
N HIS A 129 9.93 -5.57 3.91
CA HIS A 129 10.04 -6.25 2.63
C HIS A 129 9.64 -5.35 1.46
N TRP A 130 8.63 -4.51 1.64
CA TRP A 130 8.17 -3.56 0.63
C TRP A 130 9.13 -2.38 0.48
N GLU A 131 9.68 -1.86 1.57
CA GLU A 131 10.72 -0.82 1.51
C GLU A 131 11.93 -1.28 0.68
N HIS A 132 12.42 -2.50 0.91
CA HIS A 132 13.49 -3.08 0.11
C HIS A 132 13.11 -3.22 -1.38
N ARG A 133 11.87 -3.66 -1.69
CA ARG A 133 11.41 -3.78 -3.07
C ARG A 133 11.30 -2.43 -3.75
N PHE A 134 10.76 -1.43 -3.08
CA PHE A 134 10.68 -0.06 -3.60
C PHE A 134 12.07 0.51 -3.90
N ASN A 135 13.01 0.41 -2.96
CA ASN A 135 14.37 0.86 -3.14
C ASN A 135 15.04 0.17 -4.35
N HIS A 136 14.88 -1.14 -4.46
CA HIS A 136 15.43 -1.89 -5.58
C HIS A 136 14.80 -1.50 -6.93
N MET A 137 13.49 -1.27 -6.98
CA MET A 137 12.80 -0.78 -8.19
C MET A 137 13.34 0.59 -8.64
N VAL A 138 13.49 1.53 -7.69
CA VAL A 138 14.03 2.86 -7.96
C VAL A 138 15.47 2.78 -8.44
N GLN A 139 16.31 2.00 -7.76
CA GLN A 139 17.71 1.81 -8.15
C GLN A 139 17.80 1.24 -9.56
N ARG A 140 17.09 0.16 -9.85
CA ARG A 140 17.11 -0.45 -11.18
C ARG A 140 16.61 0.49 -12.28
N TYR A 141 15.57 1.29 -12.01
CA TYR A 141 15.15 2.33 -12.95
C TYR A 141 16.29 3.33 -13.20
N ASN A 142 16.93 3.79 -12.15
CA ASN A 142 18.02 4.77 -12.22
C ASN A 142 19.28 4.22 -12.91
N ASP A 143 19.53 2.91 -12.81
CA ASP A 143 20.63 2.24 -13.52
C ASP A 143 20.37 2.13 -15.04
N ILE A 144 19.10 2.02 -15.46
CA ILE A 144 18.74 1.82 -16.87
C ILE A 144 18.50 3.17 -17.58
N TYR A 145 17.92 4.15 -16.89
CA TYR A 145 17.44 5.36 -17.52
C TYR A 145 18.29 6.59 -17.14
N ARG A 146 18.61 7.42 -18.16
CA ARG A 146 19.38 8.65 -17.96
C ARG A 146 18.68 9.67 -17.05
N ILE A 147 17.35 9.72 -17.09
CA ILE A 147 16.57 10.61 -16.23
C ILE A 147 16.32 9.88 -14.91
N GLN A 148 17.03 10.32 -13.89
CA GLN A 148 16.93 9.77 -12.55
C GLN A 148 15.61 10.15 -11.88
N ILE A 149 15.01 9.23 -11.13
CA ILE A 149 13.85 9.50 -10.27
C ILE A 149 14.30 9.60 -8.82
N PRO A 150 13.62 10.44 -8.01
CA PRO A 150 13.90 10.51 -6.58
C PRO A 150 13.56 9.19 -5.89
N ASN A 151 14.07 9.01 -4.66
CA ASN A 151 13.72 7.85 -3.86
C ASN A 151 12.20 7.83 -3.59
N ILE A 152 11.56 6.74 -4.00
CA ILE A 152 10.13 6.48 -3.83
C ILE A 152 9.98 5.40 -2.79
N THR A 153 9.24 5.71 -1.72
CA THR A 153 8.92 4.78 -0.64
C THR A 153 7.41 4.68 -0.47
N PRO A 154 6.88 3.65 0.21
CA PRO A 154 5.46 3.61 0.56
C PRO A 154 4.96 4.88 1.26
N HIS A 155 5.82 5.50 2.06
CA HIS A 155 5.50 6.76 2.74
C HIS A 155 5.35 7.94 1.76
N VAL A 156 6.21 8.00 0.74
CA VAL A 156 6.11 8.99 -0.34
C VAL A 156 4.81 8.80 -1.12
N CYS A 157 4.38 7.56 -1.37
CA CYS A 157 3.10 7.28 -2.02
C CYS A 157 1.94 7.88 -1.22
N ARG A 158 1.92 7.65 0.09
CA ARG A 158 0.92 8.19 1.02
C ARG A 158 0.92 9.72 1.06
N HIS A 159 2.07 10.36 1.15
CA HIS A 159 2.20 11.82 1.11
C HIS A 159 1.69 12.39 -0.21
N THR A 160 2.04 11.75 -1.32
CA THR A 160 1.59 12.18 -2.65
C THR A 160 0.07 12.08 -2.77
N TYR A 161 -0.55 11.00 -2.29
CA TYR A 161 -2.01 10.87 -2.25
C TYR A 161 -2.63 12.01 -1.44
N CYS A 162 -2.15 12.24 -0.23
CA CYS A 162 -2.64 13.28 0.66
C CYS A 162 -2.58 14.66 -0.01
N SER A 163 -1.43 15.02 -0.58
CA SER A 163 -1.22 16.31 -1.26
C SER A 163 -2.10 16.46 -2.50
N ASN A 164 -2.29 15.38 -3.28
CA ASN A 164 -3.15 15.43 -4.47
C ASN A 164 -4.63 15.61 -4.10
N MET A 165 -5.10 14.91 -3.07
CA MET A 165 -6.48 15.04 -2.60
C MET A 165 -6.77 16.43 -2.04
N ALA A 166 -5.81 17.03 -1.34
CA ALA A 166 -5.94 18.39 -0.88
C ALA A 166 -5.97 19.40 -2.03
N LYS A 167 -5.05 19.30 -2.97
CA LYS A 167 -5.02 20.16 -4.15
C LYS A 167 -6.30 20.05 -5.00
N SER A 168 -6.97 18.89 -4.96
CA SER A 168 -8.27 18.70 -5.63
C SER A 168 -9.44 19.33 -4.88
N GLY A 169 -9.20 19.96 -3.72
CA GLY A 169 -10.24 20.62 -2.93
C GLY A 169 -11.03 19.66 -2.03
N MET A 170 -10.49 18.48 -1.74
CA MET A 170 -11.16 17.56 -0.83
C MET A 170 -11.34 18.18 0.56
N ASN A 171 -12.52 17.97 1.17
CA ASN A 171 -12.78 18.45 2.51
C ASN A 171 -11.73 17.90 3.51
N PRO A 172 -11.10 18.75 4.34
CA PRO A 172 -10.03 18.34 5.26
C PRO A 172 -10.44 17.23 6.24
N LYS A 173 -11.68 17.22 6.72
CA LYS A 173 -12.20 16.16 7.61
C LYS A 173 -12.34 14.83 6.87
N THR A 174 -12.80 14.87 5.63
CA THR A 174 -12.87 13.67 4.77
C THR A 174 -11.47 13.11 4.53
N LEU A 175 -10.50 13.97 4.21
CA LEU A 175 -9.12 13.57 4.02
C LEU A 175 -8.51 13.01 5.30
N GLN A 176 -8.75 13.65 6.45
CA GLN A 176 -8.34 13.13 7.76
C GLN A 176 -8.86 11.71 8.00
N TYR A 177 -10.14 11.47 7.71
CA TYR A 177 -10.76 10.14 7.83
C TYR A 177 -10.10 9.13 6.90
N LEU A 178 -9.96 9.43 5.61
CA LEU A 178 -9.36 8.54 4.62
C LEU A 178 -7.90 8.20 4.96
N MET A 179 -7.16 9.18 5.47
CA MET A 179 -5.77 9.00 5.90
C MET A 179 -5.66 8.28 7.26
N GLY A 180 -6.72 8.20 8.05
CA GLY A 180 -6.67 7.66 9.41
C GLY A 180 -5.74 8.47 10.32
N HIS A 181 -5.78 9.80 10.22
CA HIS A 181 -5.06 10.70 11.12
C HIS A 181 -5.90 11.02 12.35
N SER A 182 -5.31 10.85 13.53
CA SER A 182 -5.97 11.22 14.80
C SER A 182 -6.17 12.72 14.95
N ASP A 183 -5.28 13.53 14.36
CA ASP A 183 -5.31 14.98 14.39
C ASP A 183 -5.36 15.55 12.97
N ILE A 184 -6.23 16.55 12.77
CA ILE A 184 -6.35 17.29 11.51
C ILE A 184 -5.09 18.10 11.19
N GLY A 185 -4.36 18.54 12.21
CA GLY A 185 -3.08 19.24 12.06
C GLY A 185 -2.05 18.43 11.27
N VAL A 186 -2.03 17.12 11.45
CA VAL A 186 -1.16 16.22 10.67
C VAL A 186 -1.52 16.27 9.19
N SER A 187 -2.82 16.34 8.86
CA SER A 187 -3.26 16.48 7.47
C SER A 187 -2.92 17.87 6.91
N LEU A 188 -3.10 18.92 7.69
CA LEU A 188 -2.86 20.31 7.26
C LEU A 188 -1.37 20.66 7.13
N ASN A 189 -0.49 20.09 7.96
CA ASN A 189 0.96 20.32 7.87
C ASN A 189 1.62 19.60 6.68
N THR A 190 0.88 18.80 5.94
CA THR A 190 1.35 18.10 4.73
C THR A 190 1.10 18.92 3.46
N TYR A 191 0.49 20.12 3.58
CA TYR A 191 0.14 21.02 2.48
C TYR A 191 1.09 22.16 2.27
#